data_de705dad9331059540bbc9fd56551c12
#
_entry.id   de705dad9331059540bbc9fd56551c12
#
_cell.length_a   1.000
_cell.length_b   1.000
_cell.length_c   1.000
_cell.angle_alpha   90.00
_cell.angle_beta   90.00
_cell.angle_gamma   90.00
#
_symmetry.space_group_name_H-M   'P 1'
#
loop_
_entity.id
_entity.type
_entity.pdbx_description
1 polymer ?
#
loop_
_entity_poly.entity_id
_entity_poly.type
_entity_poly.pdbx_seq_one_letter_code
_entity_poly.pdbx_strand_id
1 'polypeptide(L)'
;QSGNSNNFTVAGGTLTNTEDCPSNVFCTLNPLNAVYISFLQGNNTISGGNNGTDYSYIGSTIGASSGKYYWEVKAADLAEIDQVGVALASSGFSNIGNSGGLQATTFGGKGFQFSNGNKVGDGSQSAYMGGFSEDDIGMIALDLDNNKITFGRNGQWSNGSGGADQTYANST
;
A
#
# COMPACT_ATOMS: atom_id res chain seq x y z
N GLN A 1 28.01 -9.32 -10.86
CA GLN A 1 29.05 -10.24 -11.35
C GLN A 1 30.12 -10.37 -10.26
N SER A 2 30.48 -11.58 -9.91
CA SER A 2 31.60 -11.79 -9.00
C SER A 2 32.93 -11.57 -9.73
N GLY A 3 33.85 -10.82 -9.13
CA GLY A 3 35.14 -10.52 -9.73
C GLY A 3 36.08 -11.74 -9.96
N ASN A 4 35.65 -12.95 -9.58
CA ASN A 4 36.41 -14.21 -9.70
C ASN A 4 35.76 -15.20 -10.68
N SER A 5 34.91 -14.73 -11.58
CA SER A 5 34.24 -15.52 -12.64
C SER A 5 33.26 -16.60 -12.15
N ASN A 6 32.89 -16.59 -10.88
CA ASN A 6 31.83 -17.47 -10.33
C ASN A 6 30.44 -16.90 -10.61
N ASN A 7 30.11 -16.74 -11.86
CA ASN A 7 28.79 -16.22 -12.27
C ASN A 7 27.80 -17.38 -12.44
N PHE A 8 26.63 -17.24 -11.89
CA PHE A 8 25.53 -18.17 -12.18
C PHE A 8 25.05 -17.98 -13.62
N THR A 9 24.85 -19.08 -14.30
CA THR A 9 24.23 -19.09 -15.63
C THR A 9 22.72 -19.27 -15.44
N VAL A 10 21.93 -18.42 -16.05
CA VAL A 10 20.46 -18.55 -16.04
C VAL A 10 20.09 -19.78 -16.86
N ALA A 11 19.58 -20.80 -16.19
CA ALA A 11 19.17 -22.05 -16.84
C ALA A 11 17.74 -22.00 -17.42
N GLY A 12 16.98 -20.95 -17.12
CA GLY A 12 15.62 -20.71 -17.63
C GLY A 12 15.00 -19.48 -16.97
N GLY A 13 14.04 -18.88 -17.64
CA GLY A 13 13.38 -17.64 -17.18
C GLY A 13 14.22 -16.40 -17.43
N THR A 14 13.67 -15.26 -17.03
CA THR A 14 14.32 -13.95 -17.14
C THR A 14 14.80 -13.53 -15.76
N LEU A 15 16.08 -13.18 -15.63
CA LEU A 15 16.58 -12.51 -14.43
C LEU A 15 16.02 -11.09 -14.41
N THR A 16 15.18 -10.80 -13.43
CA THR A 16 14.80 -9.43 -13.09
C THR A 16 15.88 -8.83 -12.19
N ASN A 17 16.38 -7.67 -12.55
CA ASN A 17 17.24 -6.90 -11.68
C ASN A 17 16.35 -6.31 -10.57
N THR A 18 16.47 -6.83 -9.37
CA THR A 18 15.81 -6.25 -8.20
C THR A 18 16.79 -5.29 -7.53
N GLU A 19 16.32 -4.16 -7.09
CA GLU A 19 17.13 -3.17 -6.37
C GLU A 19 17.49 -3.62 -4.95
N ASP A 20 16.95 -4.76 -4.52
CA ASP A 20 17.25 -5.33 -3.20
C ASP A 20 18.69 -5.86 -3.16
N CYS A 21 19.49 -5.28 -2.31
CA CYS A 21 20.86 -5.70 -2.07
C CYS A 21 21.18 -5.67 -0.56
N PRO A 22 22.20 -6.40 -0.09
CA PRO A 22 22.52 -6.47 1.34
C PRO A 22 22.82 -5.15 2.03
N SER A 23 23.14 -4.11 1.26
CA SER A 23 23.42 -2.75 1.78
C SER A 23 22.17 -1.86 1.85
N ASN A 24 21.06 -2.29 1.25
CA ASN A 24 19.80 -1.53 1.22
C ASN A 24 18.66 -2.39 1.76
N VAL A 25 17.96 -1.86 2.75
CA VAL A 25 16.75 -2.49 3.29
C VAL A 25 15.55 -1.80 2.66
N PHE A 26 14.89 -2.52 1.75
CA PHE A 26 13.66 -2.03 1.13
C PHE A 26 12.44 -2.48 1.92
N CYS A 27 11.44 -1.62 1.94
CA CYS A 27 10.13 -1.96 2.46
C CYS A 27 9.43 -2.93 1.50
N THR A 28 9.02 -4.07 2.01
CA THR A 28 8.18 -5.03 1.28
C THR A 28 6.91 -5.32 2.07
N LEU A 29 5.98 -6.03 1.48
CA LEU A 29 4.81 -6.54 2.19
C LEU A 29 5.22 -7.76 3.04
N ASN A 30 4.65 -7.85 4.24
CA ASN A 30 5.02 -8.89 5.22
C ASN A 30 4.13 -10.13 5.08
N PRO A 31 4.64 -11.26 4.60
CA PRO A 31 3.83 -12.47 4.42
C PRO A 31 3.45 -13.16 5.73
N LEU A 32 4.07 -12.80 6.85
CA LEU A 32 3.81 -13.45 8.14
C LEU A 32 2.43 -13.11 8.72
N ASN A 33 1.84 -12.01 8.29
CA ASN A 33 0.54 -11.54 8.79
C ASN A 33 -0.58 -11.67 7.75
N ALA A 34 -0.31 -12.35 6.64
CA ALA A 34 -1.26 -12.44 5.53
C ALA A 34 -2.00 -13.77 5.53
N VAL A 35 -3.28 -13.70 5.16
CA VAL A 35 -4.16 -14.87 5.02
C VAL A 35 -4.89 -14.73 3.69
N TYR A 36 -5.06 -15.83 2.95
CA TYR A 36 -5.71 -15.84 1.63
C TYR A 36 -5.02 -14.97 0.56
N ILE A 37 -3.74 -14.69 0.70
CA ILE A 37 -2.96 -13.85 -0.19
C ILE A 37 -1.78 -14.62 -0.73
N SER A 38 -1.54 -14.49 -2.03
CA SER A 38 -0.33 -14.93 -2.70
C SER A 38 0.62 -13.75 -2.88
N PHE A 39 1.89 -13.97 -2.55
CA PHE A 39 2.96 -12.99 -2.70
C PHE A 39 3.79 -13.31 -3.93
N LEU A 40 4.08 -12.30 -4.71
CA LEU A 40 4.85 -12.38 -5.94
C LEU A 40 5.95 -11.31 -5.94
N GLN A 41 6.91 -11.46 -6.84
CA GLN A 41 7.97 -10.45 -7.10
C GLN A 41 8.68 -9.98 -5.82
N GLY A 42 9.14 -10.91 -5.00
CA GLY A 42 9.87 -10.56 -3.77
C GLY A 42 9.01 -9.84 -2.72
N ASN A 43 7.74 -10.21 -2.63
CA ASN A 43 6.73 -9.63 -1.72
C ASN A 43 6.36 -8.16 -2.04
N ASN A 44 6.57 -7.72 -3.28
CA ASN A 44 6.14 -6.39 -3.73
C ASN A 44 4.82 -6.42 -4.51
N THR A 45 4.34 -7.61 -4.85
CA THR A 45 3.05 -7.82 -5.52
C THR A 45 2.24 -8.84 -4.74
N ILE A 46 0.96 -8.58 -4.61
CA ILE A 46 0.00 -9.48 -3.98
C ILE A 46 -1.14 -9.82 -4.93
N SER A 47 -1.71 -11.00 -4.76
CA SER A 47 -2.93 -11.44 -5.44
C SER A 47 -3.81 -12.20 -4.47
N GLY A 48 -5.11 -12.02 -4.60
CA GLY A 48 -6.08 -12.58 -3.66
C GLY A 48 -6.38 -11.62 -2.51
N GLY A 49 -6.87 -12.12 -1.41
CA GLY A 49 -7.10 -11.32 -0.19
C GLY A 49 -8.49 -11.44 0.41
N ASN A 50 -9.30 -12.34 -0.14
CA ASN A 50 -10.66 -12.54 0.35
C ASN A 50 -11.07 -14.00 0.15
N ASN A 51 -11.82 -14.55 1.08
CA ASN A 51 -12.40 -15.89 0.98
C ASN A 51 -13.92 -15.86 0.70
N GLY A 52 -14.45 -14.71 0.30
CA GLY A 52 -15.87 -14.46 0.08
C GLY A 52 -16.60 -13.84 1.28
N THR A 53 -16.00 -13.83 2.46
CA THR A 53 -16.61 -13.27 3.68
C THR A 53 -15.65 -12.40 4.49
N ASP A 54 -14.34 -12.64 4.39
CA ASP A 54 -13.35 -11.98 5.22
C ASP A 54 -12.31 -11.26 4.37
N TYR A 55 -11.89 -10.09 4.81
CA TYR A 55 -10.82 -9.32 4.20
C TYR A 55 -9.47 -9.69 4.79
N SER A 56 -8.43 -9.60 3.99
CA SER A 56 -7.05 -9.75 4.45
C SER A 56 -6.39 -8.41 4.64
N TYR A 57 -5.58 -8.32 5.67
CA TYR A 57 -4.77 -7.16 5.97
C TYR A 57 -3.30 -7.52 5.86
N ILE A 58 -2.53 -6.66 5.24
CA ILE A 58 -1.10 -6.87 5.08
C ILE A 58 -0.39 -5.60 5.55
N GLY A 59 0.51 -5.78 6.47
CA GLY A 59 1.45 -4.74 6.86
C GLY A 59 2.71 -4.77 5.99
N SER A 60 3.46 -3.68 6.03
CA SER A 60 4.81 -3.62 5.49
C SER A 60 5.82 -4.22 6.48
N THR A 61 7.03 -4.51 5.98
CA THR A 61 8.15 -4.99 6.81
C THR A 61 8.81 -3.86 7.61
N ILE A 62 8.50 -2.60 7.31
CA ILE A 62 9.09 -1.43 7.97
C ILE A 62 7.96 -0.60 8.59
N GLY A 63 8.16 -0.21 9.85
CA GLY A 63 7.36 0.79 10.55
C GLY A 63 8.20 2.01 10.89
N ALA A 64 7.56 3.16 11.06
CA ALA A 64 8.20 4.41 11.39
C ALA A 64 7.43 5.18 12.46
N SER A 65 8.12 5.97 13.27
CA SER A 65 7.53 6.84 14.31
C SER A 65 7.80 8.33 14.06
N SER A 66 8.64 8.67 13.09
CA SER A 66 8.97 10.05 12.70
C SER A 66 9.49 10.08 11.27
N GLY A 67 9.61 11.27 10.68
CA GLY A 67 10.16 11.47 9.35
C GLY A 67 9.10 11.57 8.27
N LYS A 68 9.58 11.69 7.02
CA LYS A 68 8.76 11.88 5.83
C LYS A 68 8.99 10.73 4.86
N TYR A 69 7.90 10.18 4.34
CA TYR A 69 7.92 8.99 3.49
C TYR A 69 7.05 9.19 2.26
N TYR A 70 7.45 8.55 1.19
CA TYR A 70 6.68 8.49 -0.04
C TYR A 70 6.74 7.08 -0.61
N TRP A 71 5.61 6.60 -1.10
CA TRP A 71 5.55 5.35 -1.86
C TRP A 71 4.39 5.35 -2.83
N GLU A 72 4.43 4.42 -3.74
CA GLU A 72 3.43 4.22 -4.77
C GLU A 72 2.90 2.79 -4.73
N VAL A 73 1.65 2.63 -5.11
CA VAL A 73 0.99 1.33 -5.26
C VAL A 73 0.26 1.30 -6.58
N LYS A 74 0.58 0.30 -7.40
CA LYS A 74 -0.11 0.10 -8.66
C LYS A 74 -1.34 -0.77 -8.46
N ALA A 75 -2.49 -0.32 -8.97
CA ALA A 75 -3.72 -1.06 -9.04
C ALA A 75 -3.70 -2.00 -10.25
N ALA A 76 -3.31 -3.26 -10.06
CA ALA A 76 -3.22 -4.22 -11.17
C ALA A 76 -4.55 -4.90 -11.50
N ASP A 77 -5.43 -5.03 -10.53
CA ASP A 77 -6.79 -5.57 -10.64
C ASP A 77 -7.64 -4.89 -9.57
N LEU A 78 -8.79 -4.38 -9.94
CA LEU A 78 -9.71 -3.63 -9.06
C LEU A 78 -11.05 -4.35 -8.84
N ALA A 79 -11.08 -5.65 -8.94
CA ALA A 79 -12.31 -6.44 -8.80
C ALA A 79 -12.97 -6.30 -7.43
N GLU A 80 -12.23 -5.86 -6.42
CA GLU A 80 -12.65 -5.80 -5.02
C GLU A 80 -12.41 -4.41 -4.37
N ILE A 81 -12.79 -4.28 -3.12
CA ILE A 81 -12.65 -3.04 -2.33
C ILE A 81 -11.27 -3.00 -1.69
N ASP A 82 -10.28 -2.64 -2.46
CA ASP A 82 -8.92 -2.53 -1.95
C ASP A 82 -8.66 -1.17 -1.30
N GLN A 83 -8.05 -1.20 -0.12
CA GLN A 83 -7.65 -0.01 0.63
C GLN A 83 -6.16 -0.01 0.89
N VAL A 84 -5.53 1.14 0.70
CA VAL A 84 -4.09 1.35 0.90
C VAL A 84 -3.87 2.56 1.78
N GLY A 85 -2.88 2.48 2.68
CA GLY A 85 -2.55 3.58 3.56
C GLY A 85 -1.60 3.19 4.68
N VAL A 86 -1.81 3.75 5.85
CA VAL A 86 -1.06 3.48 7.08
C VAL A 86 -1.99 3.02 8.19
N ALA A 87 -1.45 2.27 9.13
CA ALA A 87 -2.15 1.90 10.35
C ALA A 87 -1.18 1.86 11.53
N LEU A 88 -1.70 1.91 12.75
CA LEU A 88 -0.87 1.78 13.93
C LEU A 88 -0.27 0.38 14.01
N ALA A 89 1.03 0.29 14.26
CA ALA A 89 1.71 -1.00 14.41
C ALA A 89 1.15 -1.87 15.54
N SER A 90 0.56 -1.23 16.55
CA SER A 90 -0.08 -1.91 17.67
C SER A 90 -1.45 -2.49 17.37
N SER A 91 -2.04 -2.20 16.21
CA SER A 91 -3.41 -2.64 15.89
C SER A 91 -3.54 -4.13 15.57
N GLY A 92 -2.41 -4.83 15.38
CA GLY A 92 -2.38 -6.26 15.07
C GLY A 92 -3.05 -6.58 13.74
N PHE A 93 -2.28 -6.70 12.69
CA PHE A 93 -2.76 -7.04 11.34
C PHE A 93 -3.31 -8.46 11.19
N SER A 94 -3.51 -9.18 12.29
CA SER A 94 -3.97 -10.58 12.29
C SER A 94 -5.49 -10.75 12.29
N ASN A 95 -6.25 -9.68 12.32
CA ASN A 95 -7.71 -9.78 12.34
C ASN A 95 -8.27 -9.94 10.93
N ILE A 96 -8.56 -11.17 10.61
CA ILE A 96 -9.45 -11.57 9.55
C ILE A 96 -10.87 -11.35 10.08
N GLY A 97 -11.64 -10.59 9.39
CA GLY A 97 -13.02 -10.37 9.74
C GLY A 97 -13.59 -9.15 9.02
N ASN A 98 -14.88 -9.09 8.95
CA ASN A 98 -15.66 -8.05 8.27
C ASN A 98 -15.58 -6.68 9.00
N SER A 99 -14.36 -6.26 9.36
CA SER A 99 -14.10 -5.13 10.27
C SER A 99 -13.94 -3.78 9.56
N GLY A 100 -14.34 -3.66 8.30
CA GLY A 100 -14.40 -2.37 7.63
C GLY A 100 -13.08 -1.80 7.12
N GLY A 101 -12.02 -2.57 7.04
CA GLY A 101 -10.73 -2.12 6.46
C GLY A 101 -10.01 -1.08 7.32
N LEU A 102 -9.18 -0.27 6.68
CA LEU A 102 -8.42 0.81 7.33
C LEU A 102 -9.30 1.84 8.03
N GLN A 103 -10.57 1.96 7.65
CA GLN A 103 -11.52 2.86 8.29
C GLN A 103 -11.91 2.41 9.70
N ALA A 104 -11.74 1.14 10.05
CA ALA A 104 -12.10 0.67 11.38
C ALA A 104 -11.29 1.39 12.46
N THR A 105 -11.97 1.89 13.47
CA THR A 105 -11.34 2.64 14.59
C THR A 105 -10.28 1.83 15.33
N THR A 106 -10.40 0.50 15.30
CA THR A 106 -9.45 -0.43 15.91
C THR A 106 -8.06 -0.40 15.27
N PHE A 107 -7.97 0.01 14.00
CA PHE A 107 -6.69 0.10 13.28
C PHE A 107 -6.02 1.45 13.40
N GLY A 108 -6.75 2.51 13.77
CA GLY A 108 -6.24 3.88 13.71
C GLY A 108 -5.69 4.21 12.32
N GLY A 109 -6.27 3.59 11.29
CA GLY A 109 -5.75 3.65 9.93
C GLY A 109 -6.17 4.91 9.20
N LYS A 110 -5.33 5.31 8.26
CA LYS A 110 -5.59 6.39 7.30
C LYS A 110 -5.18 5.91 5.91
N GLY A 111 -6.05 6.02 4.95
CA GLY A 111 -5.79 5.56 3.60
C GLY A 111 -6.79 6.04 2.59
N PHE A 112 -6.78 5.41 1.43
CA PHE A 112 -7.80 5.60 0.41
C PHE A 112 -8.26 4.24 -0.13
N GLN A 113 -9.43 4.26 -0.74
CA GLN A 113 -10.02 3.10 -1.41
C GLN A 113 -9.90 3.26 -2.92
N PHE A 114 -9.39 2.24 -3.60
CA PHE A 114 -9.19 2.30 -5.04
C PHE A 114 -10.48 2.45 -5.83
N SER A 115 -11.52 1.70 -5.49
CA SER A 115 -12.74 1.62 -6.30
C SER A 115 -13.46 2.97 -6.47
N ASN A 116 -13.38 3.86 -5.50
CA ASN A 116 -14.10 5.14 -5.52
C ASN A 116 -13.25 6.37 -5.21
N GLY A 117 -11.97 6.19 -4.81
CA GLY A 117 -11.07 7.28 -4.44
C GLY A 117 -11.40 7.96 -3.11
N ASN A 118 -12.27 7.38 -2.31
CA ASN A 118 -12.58 7.92 -0.99
C ASN A 118 -11.36 7.81 -0.06
N LYS A 119 -11.14 8.82 0.76
CA LYS A 119 -10.28 8.65 1.93
C LYS A 119 -11.01 7.83 2.98
N VAL A 120 -10.27 7.00 3.70
CA VAL A 120 -10.75 6.11 4.75
C VAL A 120 -9.98 6.33 6.03
N GLY A 121 -10.68 6.33 7.16
CA GLY A 121 -10.08 6.48 8.48
C GLY A 121 -11.10 6.93 9.52
N ASP A 122 -10.75 6.82 10.80
CA ASP A 122 -11.55 7.27 11.93
C ASP A 122 -13.01 6.77 11.93
N GLY A 123 -13.24 5.55 11.49
CA GLY A 123 -14.56 4.95 11.41
C GLY A 123 -15.42 5.46 10.23
N SER A 124 -14.84 6.18 9.30
CA SER A 124 -15.59 6.83 8.22
C SER A 124 -14.92 6.76 6.85
N GLN A 125 -15.69 7.01 5.83
CA GLN A 125 -15.23 7.26 4.45
C GLN A 125 -15.78 8.58 3.96
N SER A 126 -15.02 9.31 3.17
CA SER A 126 -15.48 10.53 2.52
C SER A 126 -14.79 10.74 1.18
N ALA A 127 -15.48 11.42 0.26
CA ALA A 127 -14.92 11.75 -1.05
C ALA A 127 -13.59 12.51 -0.91
N TYR A 128 -12.58 12.10 -1.69
CA TYR A 128 -11.26 12.72 -1.63
C TYR A 128 -10.66 12.92 -3.02
N MET A 129 -10.75 11.92 -3.88
CA MET A 129 -10.27 11.96 -5.27
C MET A 129 -11.17 11.06 -6.12
N GLY A 130 -10.97 11.04 -7.44
CA GLY A 130 -11.70 10.12 -8.32
C GLY A 130 -11.27 8.68 -8.11
N GLY A 131 -12.15 7.73 -8.41
CA GLY A 131 -11.83 6.30 -8.41
C GLY A 131 -10.71 5.96 -9.39
N PHE A 132 -10.06 4.84 -9.17
CA PHE A 132 -8.95 4.33 -9.97
C PHE A 132 -9.44 3.40 -11.06
N SER A 133 -8.68 3.32 -12.13
CA SER A 133 -8.76 2.27 -13.15
C SER A 133 -7.61 1.28 -12.96
N GLU A 134 -7.71 0.12 -13.59
CA GLU A 134 -6.58 -0.80 -13.67
C GLU A 134 -5.36 -0.09 -14.26
N ASP A 135 -4.20 -0.44 -13.77
CA ASP A 135 -2.90 0.17 -14.07
C ASP A 135 -2.67 1.58 -13.52
N ASP A 136 -3.65 2.22 -12.89
CA ASP A 136 -3.43 3.49 -12.18
C ASP A 136 -2.47 3.32 -11.01
N ILE A 137 -1.73 4.38 -10.73
CA ILE A 137 -0.78 4.46 -9.62
C ILE A 137 -1.35 5.33 -8.51
N GLY A 138 -1.58 4.72 -7.35
CA GLY A 138 -1.88 5.43 -6.12
C GLY A 138 -0.61 5.93 -5.45
N MET A 139 -0.62 7.19 -5.04
CA MET A 139 0.51 7.87 -4.43
C MET A 139 0.20 8.22 -2.99
N ILE A 140 1.13 7.98 -2.09
CA ILE A 140 0.99 8.31 -0.67
C ILE A 140 2.21 9.10 -0.20
N ALA A 141 1.98 10.28 0.38
CA ALA A 141 2.98 11.05 1.09
C ALA A 141 2.60 11.16 2.56
N LEU A 142 3.49 10.74 3.43
CA LEU A 142 3.33 10.70 4.88
C LEU A 142 4.36 11.60 5.53
N ASP A 143 3.92 12.54 6.36
CA ASP A 143 4.75 13.41 7.19
C ASP A 143 4.38 13.17 8.66
N LEU A 144 5.11 12.26 9.30
CA LEU A 144 4.90 11.91 10.71
C LEU A 144 5.31 13.04 11.65
N ASP A 145 6.24 13.90 11.25
CA ASP A 145 6.69 15.00 12.08
C ASP A 145 5.61 16.08 12.26
N ASN A 146 4.72 16.19 11.27
CA ASN A 146 3.59 17.12 11.29
C ASN A 146 2.22 16.42 11.35
N ASN A 147 2.18 15.09 11.51
CA ASN A 147 0.95 14.28 11.53
C ASN A 147 0.08 14.49 10.28
N LYS A 148 0.70 14.42 9.08
CA LYS A 148 0.03 14.66 7.81
C LYS A 148 0.16 13.48 6.87
N ILE A 149 -0.92 13.17 6.17
CA ILE A 149 -0.92 12.21 5.08
C ILE A 149 -1.68 12.79 3.89
N THR A 150 -1.17 12.58 2.69
CA THR A 150 -1.76 13.08 1.46
C THR A 150 -1.76 11.99 0.41
N PHE A 151 -2.82 11.92 -0.37
CA PHE A 151 -2.98 10.93 -1.42
C PHE A 151 -3.07 11.58 -2.80
N GLY A 152 -2.65 10.84 -3.81
CA GLY A 152 -2.72 11.25 -5.19
C GLY A 152 -2.87 10.07 -6.14
N ARG A 153 -3.01 10.37 -7.41
CA ARG A 153 -3.16 9.40 -8.49
C ARG A 153 -2.40 9.85 -9.74
N ASN A 154 -1.65 8.95 -10.35
CA ASN A 154 -0.98 9.16 -11.65
C ASN A 154 -0.16 10.47 -11.72
N GLY A 155 0.67 10.73 -10.73
CA GLY A 155 1.51 11.90 -10.67
C GLY A 155 0.83 13.17 -10.15
N GLN A 156 -0.43 13.09 -9.73
CA GLN A 156 -1.22 14.25 -9.33
C GLN A 156 -1.76 14.10 -7.92
N TRP A 157 -1.51 15.09 -7.07
CA TRP A 157 -2.00 15.13 -5.69
C TRP A 157 -3.47 15.59 -5.64
N SER A 158 -4.27 14.97 -4.79
CA SER A 158 -5.64 15.41 -4.58
C SER A 158 -5.70 16.70 -3.76
N ASN A 159 -6.68 17.54 -4.07
CA ASN A 159 -7.01 18.71 -3.27
C ASN A 159 -8.01 18.41 -2.13
N GLY A 160 -8.39 17.15 -1.97
CA GLY A 160 -9.34 16.73 -0.93
C GLY A 160 -10.81 16.98 -1.24
N SER A 161 -11.15 17.44 -2.44
CA SER A 161 -12.51 17.81 -2.82
C SER A 161 -13.25 16.77 -3.66
N GLY A 162 -12.75 15.55 -3.73
CA GLY A 162 -13.35 14.46 -4.51
C GLY A 162 -13.15 14.55 -6.01
N GLY A 163 -12.43 15.56 -6.50
CA GLY A 163 -12.08 15.71 -7.91
C GLY A 163 -10.69 15.16 -8.25
N ALA A 164 -10.40 15.05 -9.52
CA ALA A 164 -9.06 14.68 -10.02
C ALA A 164 -8.03 15.79 -9.89
N ASP A 165 -8.32 16.79 -9.11
CA ASP A 165 -7.54 18.02 -9.00
C ASP A 165 -6.49 17.96 -7.90
N GLN A 166 -5.52 18.68 -8.07
CA GLN A 166 -4.12 18.40 -8.14
C GLN A 166 -3.26 19.28 -7.28
N THR A 167 -3.79 20.10 -6.47
CA THR A 167 -3.01 20.86 -5.53
C THR A 167 -2.80 20.04 -4.27
N TYR A 168 -1.57 19.99 -3.85
CA TYR A 168 -1.17 19.45 -2.59
C TYR A 168 -2.07 20.01 -1.49
N ALA A 169 -2.95 19.19 -0.96
CA ALA A 169 -3.74 19.58 0.18
C ALA A 169 -4.09 18.37 1.05
N ASN A 170 -3.76 18.50 2.28
CA ASN A 170 -4.42 17.90 3.42
C ASN A 170 -4.10 16.48 3.82
N SER A 171 -3.52 16.56 4.76
CA SER A 171 -3.46 15.94 6.07
C SER A 171 -4.82 15.55 6.64
N THR A 172 -4.87 14.44 7.16
CA THR A 172 -5.87 14.04 8.15
C THR A 172 -5.24 13.96 9.53
#